data_67b4c05664c22a411fadc35cafeb496b
#
_entry.id   67b4c05664c22a411fadc35cafeb496b
#
_cell.length_a   1.000
_cell.length_b   1.000
_cell.length_c   1.000
_cell.angle_alpha   90.00
_cell.angle_beta   90.00
_cell.angle_gamma   90.00
#
_symmetry.space_group_name_H-M   'P 1'
#
loop_
_entity.id
_entity.type
_entity.pdbx_description
1 polymer ?
#
loop_
_entity_poly.entity_id
_entity_poly.type
_entity_poly.pdbx_seq_one_letter_code
_entity_poly.pdbx_strand_id
1 'polypeptide(L)'
;METSNTQPETTMKTEPQKEHQWLQRFVGEWTFEGEAMMEPGQPPAKFTGTESVRSLGDLWFLAEGQGEMPGGGTATTLVTLGYDSQKQRYVGTWIGSMMTHLWVCEGELDADERVLTLNAEGPSMASEGKMTQYKDVTEFRSDDHRVLTSHMLTDDGNWQQFMTANYRRKK
;
A
#
# COMPACT_ATOMS: atom_id res chain seq x y z
N MET A 1 45.43 -2.18 -37.22
CA MET A 1 44.65 -1.09 -36.58
C MET A 1 43.35 -1.68 -36.13
N GLU A 2 43.24 -2.03 -34.86
CA GLU A 2 41.98 -2.48 -34.25
C GLU A 2 41.23 -1.25 -33.85
N THR A 3 40.10 -0.99 -34.52
CA THR A 3 39.14 0.02 -34.07
C THR A 3 38.33 -0.57 -32.93
N SER A 4 38.70 -0.22 -31.72
CA SER A 4 37.93 -0.48 -30.52
C SER A 4 36.58 0.27 -30.65
N ASN A 5 35.53 -0.48 -31.00
CA ASN A 5 34.18 0.03 -31.02
C ASN A 5 33.61 -0.09 -29.60
N THR A 6 33.94 0.87 -28.75
CA THR A 6 33.36 0.99 -27.43
C THR A 6 31.96 1.59 -27.62
N GLN A 7 30.94 0.75 -27.71
CA GLN A 7 29.56 1.20 -27.58
C GLN A 7 29.41 1.76 -26.16
N PRO A 8 28.81 2.94 -26.00
CA PRO A 8 28.51 3.44 -24.65
C PRO A 8 27.53 2.47 -23.99
N GLU A 9 27.93 1.89 -22.86
CA GLU A 9 26.99 1.19 -21.99
C GLU A 9 25.90 2.17 -21.57
N THR A 10 24.74 2.04 -22.19
CA THR A 10 23.57 2.81 -21.77
C THR A 10 23.09 2.19 -20.46
N THR A 11 23.60 2.69 -19.36
CA THR A 11 23.08 2.36 -18.04
C THR A 11 21.68 2.93 -17.95
N MET A 12 20.66 2.09 -18.00
CA MET A 12 19.27 2.48 -17.75
C MET A 12 19.10 2.73 -16.24
N LYS A 13 19.66 3.83 -15.78
CA LYS A 13 19.54 4.24 -14.38
C LYS A 13 18.66 5.47 -14.29
N THR A 14 17.54 5.33 -13.61
CA THR A 14 16.66 6.45 -13.28
C THR A 14 17.07 7.03 -11.94
N GLU A 15 17.29 8.34 -11.88
CA GLU A 15 17.60 9.01 -10.63
C GLU A 15 16.33 9.21 -9.81
N PRO A 16 16.34 8.87 -8.51
CA PRO A 16 15.18 9.09 -7.64
C PRO A 16 14.83 10.57 -7.50
N GLN A 17 13.54 10.87 -7.60
CA GLN A 17 12.98 12.19 -7.30
C GLN A 17 12.57 12.25 -5.82
N LYS A 18 12.13 13.44 -5.36
CA LYS A 18 11.68 13.61 -3.97
C LYS A 18 10.53 12.66 -3.62
N GLU A 19 9.64 12.37 -4.57
CA GLU A 19 8.52 11.46 -4.40
C GLU A 19 8.98 10.02 -4.15
N HIS A 20 10.04 9.58 -4.84
CA HIS A 20 10.67 8.29 -4.61
C HIS A 20 11.35 8.23 -3.24
N GLN A 21 12.00 9.32 -2.85
CA GLN A 21 12.66 9.42 -1.55
C GLN A 21 11.64 9.37 -0.40
N TRP A 22 10.47 9.97 -0.60
CA TRP A 22 9.40 9.92 0.38
C TRP A 22 8.96 8.49 0.69
N LEU A 23 8.91 7.62 -0.33
CA LEU A 23 8.54 6.21 -0.17
C LEU A 23 9.53 5.43 0.71
N GLN A 24 10.77 5.87 0.80
CA GLN A 24 11.79 5.22 1.62
C GLN A 24 11.48 5.32 3.12
N ARG A 25 10.57 6.20 3.52
CA ARG A 25 10.06 6.27 4.90
C ARG A 25 9.40 4.97 5.36
N PHE A 26 8.86 4.19 4.43
CA PHE A 26 8.25 2.90 4.74
C PHE A 26 9.27 1.80 5.01
N VAL A 27 10.49 1.93 4.52
CA VAL A 27 11.50 0.86 4.60
C VAL A 27 11.86 0.55 6.05
N GLY A 28 11.85 -0.74 6.38
CA GLY A 28 12.16 -1.26 7.72
C GLY A 28 11.18 -2.34 8.17
N GLU A 29 11.28 -2.67 9.44
CA GLU A 29 10.44 -3.68 10.08
C GLU A 29 9.36 -3.00 10.93
N TRP A 30 8.13 -3.48 10.79
CA TRP A 30 6.96 -2.90 11.44
C TRP A 30 6.12 -3.97 12.13
N THR A 31 5.43 -3.57 13.19
CA THR A 31 4.29 -4.31 13.73
C THR A 31 3.03 -3.53 13.47
N PHE A 32 1.92 -4.21 13.28
CA PHE A 32 0.64 -3.53 13.14
C PHE A 32 -0.43 -4.17 14.00
N GLU A 33 -1.38 -3.34 14.41
CA GLU A 33 -2.61 -3.74 15.07
C GLU A 33 -3.76 -2.92 14.49
N GLY A 34 -4.90 -3.52 14.35
CA GLY A 34 -6.04 -2.81 13.77
C GLY A 34 -7.37 -3.49 14.02
N GLU A 35 -8.37 -2.89 13.41
CA GLU A 35 -9.75 -3.36 13.44
C GLU A 35 -10.36 -3.28 12.05
N ALA A 36 -11.12 -4.29 11.66
CA ALA A 36 -11.83 -4.33 10.40
C ALA A 36 -13.29 -4.71 10.62
N MET A 37 -14.19 -4.02 9.92
CA MET A 37 -15.59 -4.37 9.85
C MET A 37 -15.75 -5.50 8.83
N MET A 38 -16.13 -6.69 9.30
CA MET A 38 -16.29 -7.87 8.44
C MET A 38 -17.72 -8.02 7.92
N GLU A 39 -18.70 -7.66 8.74
CA GLU A 39 -20.12 -7.73 8.39
C GLU A 39 -20.85 -6.50 8.96
N PRO A 40 -21.84 -5.95 8.23
CA PRO A 40 -22.63 -4.84 8.74
C PRO A 40 -23.34 -5.22 10.05
N GLY A 41 -23.28 -4.33 11.06
CA GLY A 41 -23.93 -4.53 12.35
C GLY A 41 -23.21 -5.44 13.32
N GLN A 42 -22.06 -6.00 12.94
CA GLN A 42 -21.22 -6.79 13.83
C GLN A 42 -20.08 -5.94 14.43
N PRO A 43 -19.59 -6.25 15.63
CA PRO A 43 -18.42 -5.57 16.17
C PRO A 43 -17.20 -5.75 15.25
N PRO A 44 -16.32 -4.73 15.17
CA PRO A 44 -15.09 -4.88 14.38
C PRO A 44 -14.23 -6.03 14.89
N ALA A 45 -13.65 -6.79 13.97
CA ALA A 45 -12.70 -7.84 14.31
C ALA A 45 -11.30 -7.25 14.43
N LYS A 46 -10.61 -7.59 15.51
CA LYS A 46 -9.23 -7.14 15.75
C LYS A 46 -8.25 -8.05 15.04
N PHE A 47 -7.16 -7.46 14.56
CA PHE A 47 -6.06 -8.20 13.95
C PHE A 47 -4.72 -7.58 14.30
N THR A 48 -3.67 -8.42 14.27
CA THR A 48 -2.29 -8.00 14.49
C THR A 48 -1.37 -8.68 13.49
N GLY A 49 -0.19 -8.12 13.29
CA GLY A 49 0.78 -8.72 12.40
C GLY A 49 2.09 -7.97 12.34
N THR A 50 2.91 -8.38 11.40
CA THR A 50 4.22 -7.79 11.11
C THR A 50 4.34 -7.49 9.64
N GLU A 51 5.13 -6.48 9.31
CA GLU A 51 5.41 -6.09 7.92
C GLU A 51 6.88 -5.79 7.76
N SER A 52 7.49 -6.39 6.74
CA SER A 52 8.87 -6.13 6.34
C SER A 52 8.87 -5.36 5.04
N VAL A 53 9.47 -4.18 5.02
CA VAL A 53 9.49 -3.31 3.85
C VAL A 53 10.93 -3.10 3.39
N ARG A 54 11.20 -3.41 2.14
CA ARG A 54 12.51 -3.22 1.52
C ARG A 54 12.43 -2.33 0.29
N SER A 55 13.52 -1.64 0.02
CA SER A 55 13.66 -0.81 -1.19
C SER A 55 14.03 -1.67 -2.40
N LEU A 56 13.51 -1.28 -3.56
CA LEU A 56 13.93 -1.81 -4.85
C LEU A 56 14.43 -0.65 -5.71
N GLY A 57 15.76 -0.55 -5.84
CA GLY A 57 16.41 0.45 -6.69
C GLY A 57 16.20 1.89 -6.27
N ASP A 58 15.82 2.14 -5.02
CA ASP A 58 15.46 3.45 -4.47
C ASP A 58 14.28 4.14 -5.18
N LEU A 59 13.56 3.39 -6.01
CA LEU A 59 12.39 3.87 -6.77
C LEU A 59 11.08 3.26 -6.28
N TRP A 60 11.15 2.05 -5.75
CA TRP A 60 10.01 1.27 -5.29
C TRP A 60 10.24 0.78 -3.88
N PHE A 61 9.16 0.45 -3.18
CA PHE A 61 9.27 -0.44 -2.04
C PHE A 61 8.44 -1.70 -2.27
N LEU A 62 8.86 -2.77 -1.60
CA LEU A 62 8.15 -4.04 -1.51
C LEU A 62 7.87 -4.30 -0.04
N ALA A 63 6.60 -4.46 0.31
CA ALA A 63 6.18 -4.73 1.68
C ALA A 63 5.54 -6.10 1.77
N GLU A 64 6.11 -6.97 2.60
CA GLU A 64 5.56 -8.28 2.89
C GLU A 64 4.98 -8.27 4.30
N GLY A 65 3.67 -8.47 4.39
CA GLY A 65 2.95 -8.52 5.66
C GLY A 65 2.55 -9.93 6.02
N GLN A 66 2.57 -10.23 7.31
CA GLN A 66 2.05 -11.48 7.87
C GLN A 66 1.24 -11.17 9.10
N GLY A 67 0.05 -11.74 9.20
CA GLY A 67 -0.81 -11.50 10.33
C GLY A 67 -1.89 -12.55 10.50
N GLU A 68 -2.56 -12.48 11.63
CA GLU A 68 -3.73 -13.31 11.87
C GLU A 68 -4.94 -12.65 11.22
N MET A 69 -5.70 -13.46 10.49
CA MET A 69 -6.94 -13.00 9.91
C MET A 69 -8.02 -12.89 10.98
N PRO A 70 -8.90 -11.88 10.88
CA PRO A 70 -10.12 -11.88 11.67
C PRO A 70 -10.88 -13.17 11.46
N GLY A 71 -11.21 -13.89 12.54
CA GLY A 71 -11.89 -15.18 12.46
C GLY A 71 -11.00 -16.41 12.39
N GLY A 72 -9.66 -16.24 12.39
CA GLY A 72 -8.67 -17.32 12.43
C GLY A 72 -7.91 -17.51 11.12
N GLY A 73 -6.75 -18.16 11.21
CA GLY A 73 -5.85 -18.38 10.08
C GLY A 73 -4.83 -17.26 9.90
N THR A 74 -3.79 -17.53 9.10
CA THR A 74 -2.71 -16.58 8.81
C THR A 74 -2.84 -16.04 7.40
N ALA A 75 -2.67 -14.74 7.24
CA ALA A 75 -2.63 -14.07 5.95
C ALA A 75 -1.22 -13.58 5.65
N THR A 76 -0.81 -13.72 4.39
CA THR A 76 0.40 -13.10 3.85
C THR A 76 -0.02 -12.11 2.77
N THR A 77 0.54 -10.92 2.82
CA THR A 77 0.27 -9.86 1.85
C THR A 77 1.55 -9.37 1.20
N LEU A 78 1.45 -8.88 -0.02
CA LEU A 78 2.57 -8.25 -0.71
C LEU A 78 2.09 -6.96 -1.36
N VAL A 79 2.79 -5.88 -1.07
CA VAL A 79 2.54 -4.56 -1.64
C VAL A 79 3.74 -4.12 -2.45
N THR A 80 3.49 -3.60 -3.64
CA THR A 80 4.49 -2.86 -4.41
C THR A 80 4.02 -1.42 -4.52
N LEU A 81 4.91 -0.46 -4.33
CA LEU A 81 4.56 0.94 -4.47
C LEU A 81 5.75 1.74 -4.98
N GLY A 82 5.49 2.61 -5.93
CA GLY A 82 6.45 3.51 -6.54
C GLY A 82 5.79 4.80 -6.97
N TYR A 83 6.52 5.61 -7.71
CA TYR A 83 6.02 6.86 -8.24
C TYR A 83 6.31 6.92 -9.74
N ASP A 84 5.27 7.05 -10.54
CA ASP A 84 5.37 7.22 -12.00
C ASP A 84 5.53 8.70 -12.32
N SER A 85 6.74 9.10 -12.72
CA SER A 85 7.06 10.50 -12.98
C SER A 85 6.36 11.07 -14.21
N GLN A 86 5.94 10.22 -15.16
CA GLN A 86 5.18 10.66 -16.32
C GLN A 86 3.71 10.91 -15.96
N LYS A 87 3.11 10.02 -15.19
CA LYS A 87 1.75 10.18 -14.68
C LYS A 87 1.67 11.19 -13.54
N GLN A 88 2.79 11.46 -12.87
CA GLN A 88 2.85 12.26 -11.64
C GLN A 88 1.91 11.70 -10.57
N ARG A 89 1.97 10.37 -10.38
CA ARG A 89 1.15 9.62 -9.45
C ARG A 89 1.94 8.53 -8.77
N TYR A 90 1.59 8.25 -7.52
CA TYR A 90 2.01 7.02 -6.87
C TYR A 90 1.22 5.87 -7.45
N VAL A 91 1.90 4.77 -7.77
CA VAL A 91 1.30 3.60 -8.42
C VAL A 91 1.79 2.34 -7.74
N GLY A 92 0.95 1.34 -7.65
CA GLY A 92 1.35 0.08 -7.04
C GLY A 92 0.30 -1.00 -7.10
N THR A 93 0.61 -2.11 -6.43
CA THR A 93 -0.26 -3.28 -6.35
C THR A 93 -0.32 -3.82 -4.93
N TRP A 94 -1.42 -4.49 -4.63
CA TRP A 94 -1.59 -5.25 -3.40
C TRP A 94 -2.18 -6.61 -3.75
N ILE A 95 -1.58 -7.68 -3.20
CA ILE A 95 -2.14 -9.03 -3.25
C ILE A 95 -2.13 -9.63 -1.85
N GLY A 96 -3.06 -10.55 -1.62
CA GLY A 96 -3.15 -11.25 -0.35
C GLY A 96 -3.45 -12.72 -0.55
N SER A 97 -2.94 -13.54 0.35
CA SER A 97 -3.12 -14.99 0.29
C SER A 97 -4.57 -15.43 0.45
N MET A 98 -5.47 -14.53 0.87
CA MET A 98 -6.87 -14.83 1.15
C MET A 98 -7.81 -14.51 -0.01
N MET A 99 -7.32 -13.91 -1.11
CA MET A 99 -8.17 -13.53 -2.23
C MET A 99 -7.43 -13.59 -3.56
N THR A 100 -8.18 -13.65 -4.66
CA THR A 100 -7.63 -13.80 -6.01
C THR A 100 -7.60 -12.50 -6.81
N HIS A 101 -8.14 -11.42 -6.26
CA HIS A 101 -8.15 -10.13 -6.93
C HIS A 101 -6.79 -9.44 -6.82
N LEU A 102 -6.27 -8.96 -7.96
CA LEU A 102 -5.11 -8.07 -7.98
C LEU A 102 -5.59 -6.63 -7.81
N TRP A 103 -5.22 -6.03 -6.69
CA TRP A 103 -5.50 -4.62 -6.44
C TRP A 103 -4.44 -3.76 -7.11
N VAL A 104 -4.87 -2.94 -8.07
CA VAL A 104 -4.00 -1.95 -8.73
C VAL A 104 -4.41 -0.59 -8.22
N CYS A 105 -3.47 0.14 -7.65
CA CYS A 105 -3.76 1.42 -7.02
C CYS A 105 -2.94 2.54 -7.61
N GLU A 106 -3.52 3.74 -7.54
CA GLU A 106 -2.81 4.98 -7.86
C GLU A 106 -3.34 6.12 -7.00
N GLY A 107 -2.50 7.10 -6.73
CA GLY A 107 -2.92 8.21 -5.90
C GLY A 107 -1.89 9.28 -5.70
N GLU A 108 -2.12 10.10 -4.69
CA GLU A 108 -1.41 11.34 -4.46
C GLU A 108 -1.01 11.51 -3.00
N LEU A 109 0.09 12.23 -2.82
CA LEU A 109 0.54 12.70 -1.52
C LEU A 109 -0.01 14.12 -1.29
N ASP A 110 -0.43 14.41 -0.06
CA ASP A 110 -0.89 15.76 0.28
C ASP A 110 0.24 16.80 0.25
N ALA A 111 -0.13 18.08 0.33
CA ALA A 111 0.82 19.20 0.26
C ALA A 111 1.82 19.20 1.43
N ASP A 112 1.43 18.65 2.58
CA ASP A 112 2.29 18.55 3.77
C ASP A 112 3.21 17.32 3.73
N GLU A 113 3.15 16.52 2.66
CA GLU A 113 3.95 15.30 2.47
C GLU A 113 3.81 14.30 3.62
N ARG A 114 2.61 14.16 4.15
CA ARG A 114 2.32 13.34 5.32
C ARG A 114 1.23 12.31 5.10
N VAL A 115 0.30 12.57 4.19
CA VAL A 115 -0.87 11.72 3.92
C VAL A 115 -0.86 11.26 2.47
N LEU A 116 -0.73 9.95 2.28
CA LEU A 116 -0.81 9.30 0.97
C LEU A 116 -2.19 8.69 0.80
N THR A 117 -2.91 9.07 -0.25
CA THR A 117 -4.20 8.51 -0.61
C THR A 117 -4.07 7.70 -1.89
N LEU A 118 -4.39 6.40 -1.82
CA LEU A 118 -4.36 5.49 -2.95
C LEU A 118 -5.78 5.01 -3.27
N ASN A 119 -6.14 5.07 -4.54
CA ASN A 119 -7.45 4.65 -5.04
C ASN A 119 -7.31 3.36 -5.82
N ALA A 120 -8.27 2.46 -5.66
CA ALA A 120 -8.31 1.18 -6.36
C ALA A 120 -9.76 0.78 -6.64
N GLU A 121 -9.95 -0.10 -7.61
CA GLU A 121 -11.23 -0.73 -7.88
C GLU A 121 -11.15 -2.22 -7.53
N GLY A 122 -12.17 -2.72 -6.87
CA GLY A 122 -12.21 -4.11 -6.48
C GLY A 122 -13.61 -4.63 -6.15
N PRO A 123 -13.71 -5.93 -5.83
CA PRO A 123 -14.99 -6.52 -5.47
C PRO A 123 -15.62 -5.82 -4.29
N SER A 124 -16.92 -5.55 -4.39
CA SER A 124 -17.68 -4.93 -3.29
C SER A 124 -17.86 -5.90 -2.14
N MET A 125 -17.63 -5.43 -0.90
CA MET A 125 -17.92 -6.18 0.31
C MET A 125 -19.42 -6.16 0.66
N ALA A 126 -20.16 -5.19 0.11
CA ALA A 126 -21.58 -4.99 0.39
C ALA A 126 -22.50 -5.66 -0.63
N SER A 127 -22.05 -5.87 -1.87
CA SER A 127 -22.87 -6.36 -2.98
C SER A 127 -22.10 -7.41 -3.76
N GLU A 128 -22.43 -8.67 -3.56
CA GLU A 128 -21.79 -9.79 -4.25
C GLU A 128 -21.85 -9.64 -5.77
N GLY A 129 -20.73 -9.90 -6.45
CA GLY A 129 -20.62 -9.83 -7.90
C GLY A 129 -20.48 -8.43 -8.47
N LYS A 130 -20.44 -7.41 -7.64
CA LYS A 130 -20.23 -6.01 -8.06
C LYS A 130 -18.82 -5.54 -7.76
N MET A 131 -18.33 -4.61 -8.57
CA MET A 131 -17.09 -3.87 -8.33
C MET A 131 -17.43 -2.50 -7.76
N THR A 132 -16.54 -1.98 -6.92
CA THR A 132 -16.68 -0.63 -6.38
C THR A 132 -15.31 0.02 -6.18
N GLN A 133 -15.31 1.28 -5.82
CA GLN A 133 -14.10 2.05 -5.56
C GLN A 133 -13.68 1.92 -4.11
N TYR A 134 -12.38 1.84 -3.90
CA TYR A 134 -11.75 1.79 -2.58
C TYR A 134 -10.71 2.89 -2.46
N LYS A 135 -10.46 3.28 -1.23
CA LYS A 135 -9.48 4.30 -0.92
C LYS A 135 -8.71 3.87 0.33
N ASP A 136 -7.40 3.79 0.20
CA ASP A 136 -6.49 3.56 1.31
C ASP A 136 -5.75 4.86 1.62
N VAL A 137 -5.81 5.28 2.88
CA VAL A 137 -5.19 6.51 3.35
C VAL A 137 -4.15 6.16 4.39
N THR A 138 -2.87 6.46 4.10
CA THR A 138 -1.77 6.30 5.05
C THR A 138 -1.33 7.66 5.53
N GLU A 139 -1.34 7.87 6.84
CA GLU A 139 -0.86 9.08 7.48
C GLU A 139 0.33 8.77 8.38
N PHE A 140 1.46 9.43 8.14
CA PHE A 140 2.60 9.38 9.05
C PHE A 140 2.38 10.34 10.21
N ARG A 141 2.27 9.78 11.41
CA ARG A 141 2.19 10.50 12.68
C ARG A 141 3.57 10.89 13.18
N SER A 142 4.56 10.04 12.88
CA SER A 142 5.99 10.24 13.12
C SER A 142 6.75 9.29 12.18
N ASP A 143 8.07 9.31 12.22
CA ASP A 143 8.88 8.38 11.42
C ASP A 143 8.68 6.91 11.84
N ASP A 144 8.23 6.68 13.06
CA ASP A 144 8.05 5.36 13.65
C ASP A 144 6.58 4.93 13.80
N HIS A 145 5.64 5.77 13.38
CA HIS A 145 4.21 5.51 13.52
C HIS A 145 3.42 6.04 12.33
N ARG A 146 2.73 5.14 11.63
CA ARG A 146 1.78 5.49 10.57
C ARG A 146 0.44 4.80 10.80
N VAL A 147 -0.61 5.44 10.35
CA VAL A 147 -1.99 4.94 10.45
C VAL A 147 -2.53 4.73 9.05
N LEU A 148 -3.04 3.53 8.80
CA LEU A 148 -3.75 3.19 7.58
C LEU A 148 -5.24 3.12 7.86
N THR A 149 -6.03 3.79 7.03
CA THR A 149 -7.48 3.63 7.02
C THR A 149 -7.94 3.22 5.63
N SER A 150 -8.87 2.28 5.56
CA SER A 150 -9.42 1.81 4.30
C SER A 150 -10.90 2.15 4.22
N HIS A 151 -11.33 2.62 3.05
CA HIS A 151 -12.67 3.11 2.79
C HIS A 151 -13.23 2.45 1.53
N MET A 152 -14.52 2.20 1.53
CA MET A 152 -15.26 1.65 0.39
C MET A 152 -16.35 2.63 -0.02
N LEU A 153 -16.55 2.81 -1.32
CA LEU A 153 -17.69 3.56 -1.84
C LEU A 153 -18.92 2.65 -1.82
N THR A 154 -19.93 3.04 -1.08
CA THR A 154 -21.18 2.29 -0.96
C THR A 154 -22.16 2.63 -2.10
N ASP A 155 -23.20 1.80 -2.30
CA ASP A 155 -24.18 1.97 -3.38
C ASP A 155 -24.94 3.30 -3.31
N ASP A 156 -25.03 3.92 -2.12
CA ASP A 156 -25.66 5.24 -1.93
C ASP A 156 -24.74 6.43 -2.26
N GLY A 157 -23.52 6.16 -2.74
CA GLY A 157 -22.55 7.20 -3.10
C GLY A 157 -21.73 7.76 -1.95
N ASN A 158 -21.82 7.16 -0.77
CA ASN A 158 -21.06 7.59 0.41
C ASN A 158 -19.81 6.71 0.61
N TRP A 159 -18.75 7.33 1.13
CA TRP A 159 -17.56 6.60 1.55
C TRP A 159 -17.76 6.08 2.97
N GLN A 160 -17.49 4.79 3.16
CA GLN A 160 -17.55 4.15 4.46
C GLN A 160 -16.17 3.62 4.83
N GLN A 161 -15.64 4.07 5.96
CA GLN A 161 -14.42 3.49 6.54
C GLN A 161 -14.75 2.12 7.12
N PHE A 162 -14.00 1.09 6.73
CA PHE A 162 -14.22 -0.27 7.21
C PHE A 162 -13.02 -0.86 7.92
N MET A 163 -11.85 -0.19 7.88
CA MET A 163 -10.63 -0.70 8.52
C MET A 163 -9.76 0.45 8.98
N THR A 164 -9.11 0.25 10.13
CA THR A 164 -8.03 1.11 10.61
C THR A 164 -6.92 0.25 11.19
N ALA A 165 -5.67 0.62 10.95
CA ALA A 165 -4.51 -0.08 11.47
C ALA A 165 -3.40 0.89 11.86
N ASN A 166 -2.78 0.62 13.00
CA ASN A 166 -1.61 1.35 13.46
C ASN A 166 -0.37 0.52 13.19
N TYR A 167 0.57 1.10 12.45
CA TYR A 167 1.86 0.50 12.15
C TYR A 167 2.93 1.20 12.98
N ARG A 168 3.69 0.42 13.73
CA ARG A 168 4.77 0.93 14.59
C ARG A 168 6.08 0.26 14.20
N ARG A 169 7.12 1.07 14.05
CA ARG A 169 8.45 0.56 13.68
C ARG A 169 9.02 -0.29 14.83
N LYS A 170 9.53 -1.45 14.47
CA LYS A 170 10.28 -2.29 15.40
C LYS A 170 11.64 -1.65 15.71
N LYS A 171 11.97 -1.63 16.94
CA LYS A 171 13.28 -1.14 17.42
C LYS A 171 14.16 -2.28 17.87
#